data_5e9e9f447af35792920ddcb51afbdd73
#
_entry.id   5e9e9f447af35792920ddcb51afbdd73
#
_cell.length_a   1.000
_cell.length_b   1.000
_cell.length_c   1.000
_cell.angle_alpha   90.00
_cell.angle_beta   90.00
_cell.angle_gamma   90.00
#
_symmetry.space_group_name_H-M   'P 1'
#
loop_
_entity.id
_entity.type
_entity.pdbx_description
1 polymer ?
#
loop_
_entity_poly.entity_id
_entity_poly.type
_entity_poly.pdbx_seq_one_letter_code
_entity_poly.pdbx_strand_id
1 'polypeptide(L)'
;SDVYKRQETDLFFEKRVPQRSPQFNEEMPIMDQIEKEDKLLSYPYESMRPFLKMLQEAAEDKDVVSIKMTLYRVAKQSKVIASLIEAAENGKDVTILVELKARFDEENNIEWSRQLEDAGCRVIYGLDGYKVHSKLCLITRKKKGKVSYITQIGTGNYNEKTSRLYTDLSLMTANVDIALEAAEVFQALSMGETVEETDHLLVAPHLSLIHI
;
A
#
# COMPACT_ATOMS: atom_id res chain seq x y z
N SER A 1 41.51 5.48 -19.59
CA SER A 1 40.35 5.03 -18.77
C SER A 1 39.09 5.92 -18.90
N ASP A 2 39.22 7.14 -19.47
CA ASP A 2 38.07 8.06 -19.58
C ASP A 2 37.26 7.93 -20.88
N VAL A 3 37.78 7.19 -21.86
CA VAL A 3 37.08 6.95 -23.15
C VAL A 3 35.95 5.92 -23.00
N TYR A 4 36.09 4.97 -22.09
CA TYR A 4 35.05 3.95 -21.84
C TYR A 4 33.83 4.49 -21.09
N LYS A 5 33.98 5.53 -20.26
CA LYS A 5 32.88 6.14 -19.53
C LYS A 5 31.96 7.00 -20.40
N ARG A 6 32.43 7.50 -21.55
CA ARG A 6 31.61 8.32 -22.45
C ARG A 6 30.74 7.52 -23.42
N GLN A 7 31.04 6.23 -23.64
CA GLN A 7 30.26 5.38 -24.55
C GLN A 7 29.04 4.72 -23.85
N GLU A 8 28.99 4.70 -22.50
CA GLU A 8 27.87 4.11 -21.76
C GLU A 8 26.69 5.05 -21.54
N THR A 9 26.85 6.37 -21.73
CA THR A 9 25.80 7.35 -21.47
C THR A 9 24.67 7.32 -22.49
N ASP A 10 24.92 6.84 -23.72
CA ASP A 10 23.88 6.73 -24.77
C ASP A 10 23.03 5.45 -24.65
N LEU A 11 23.38 4.54 -23.74
CA LEU A 11 22.66 3.29 -23.49
C LEU A 11 21.69 3.39 -22.31
N PHE A 12 21.70 4.47 -21.56
CA PHE A 12 20.75 4.68 -20.47
C PHE A 12 19.51 5.38 -20.98
N PHE A 13 18.36 4.74 -20.82
CA PHE A 13 17.09 5.43 -21.00
C PHE A 13 17.06 6.67 -20.09
N GLU A 14 16.62 7.81 -20.62
CA GLU A 14 16.39 8.99 -19.81
C GLU A 14 15.54 8.62 -18.58
N LYS A 15 15.94 9.11 -17.40
CA LYS A 15 15.17 8.92 -16.18
C LYS A 15 13.78 9.52 -16.40
N ARG A 16 12.80 8.68 -16.55
CA ARG A 16 11.41 9.12 -16.66
C ARG A 16 11.00 9.80 -15.36
N VAL A 17 10.50 11.01 -15.46
CA VAL A 17 9.86 11.70 -14.35
C VAL A 17 8.40 11.27 -14.31
N PRO A 18 7.91 10.67 -13.22
CA PRO A 18 6.51 10.30 -13.10
C PRO A 18 5.61 11.51 -13.30
N GLN A 19 4.61 11.36 -14.16
CA GLN A 19 3.65 12.42 -14.46
C GLN A 19 2.54 12.47 -13.41
N ARG A 20 1.90 13.62 -13.28
CA ARG A 20 0.66 13.72 -12.51
C ARG A 20 -0.42 12.89 -13.20
N SER A 21 -1.17 12.13 -12.42
CA SER A 21 -2.30 11.39 -12.98
C SER A 21 -3.41 12.35 -13.41
N PRO A 22 -3.91 12.24 -14.65
CA PRO A 22 -5.05 13.03 -15.09
C PRO A 22 -6.37 12.60 -14.45
N GLN A 23 -6.40 11.43 -13.79
CA GLN A 23 -7.58 10.89 -13.13
C GLN A 23 -7.90 11.59 -11.80
N PHE A 24 -6.94 12.31 -11.22
CA PHE A 24 -7.10 12.98 -9.94
C PHE A 24 -6.99 14.50 -10.04
N ASN A 25 -7.92 15.18 -9.38
CA ASN A 25 -7.75 16.58 -9.02
C ASN A 25 -7.09 16.65 -7.64
N GLU A 26 -5.83 17.08 -7.58
CA GLU A 26 -5.06 17.12 -6.33
C GLU A 26 -5.55 18.19 -5.33
N GLU A 27 -6.41 19.12 -5.76
CA GLU A 27 -7.02 20.14 -4.88
C GLU A 27 -8.25 19.63 -4.15
N MET A 28 -8.79 18.48 -4.56
CA MET A 28 -9.94 17.83 -3.94
C MET A 28 -9.51 16.61 -3.11
N PRO A 29 -10.27 16.25 -2.06
CA PRO A 29 -10.01 15.03 -1.30
C PRO A 29 -9.95 13.79 -2.20
N ILE A 30 -8.88 13.03 -2.07
CA ILE A 30 -8.65 11.84 -2.91
C ILE A 30 -9.71 10.76 -2.65
N MET A 31 -10.04 10.50 -1.38
CA MET A 31 -11.03 9.47 -1.03
C MET A 31 -12.42 9.79 -1.60
N ASP A 32 -12.82 11.04 -1.62
CA ASP A 32 -14.11 11.46 -2.20
C ASP A 32 -14.15 11.26 -3.73
N GLN A 33 -13.01 11.37 -4.41
CA GLN A 33 -12.90 11.08 -5.84
C GLN A 33 -12.99 9.58 -6.11
N ILE A 34 -12.39 8.74 -5.26
CA ILE A 34 -12.46 7.28 -5.38
C ILE A 34 -13.88 6.77 -5.09
N GLU A 35 -14.61 7.39 -4.16
CA GLU A 35 -16.01 7.05 -3.91
C GLU A 35 -16.92 7.26 -5.13
N LYS A 36 -16.57 8.19 -6.01
CA LYS A 36 -17.32 8.48 -7.24
C LYS A 36 -16.94 7.54 -8.38
N GLU A 37 -15.69 7.15 -8.47
CA GLU A 37 -15.16 6.37 -9.58
C GLU A 37 -13.87 5.68 -9.18
N ASP A 38 -13.73 4.41 -9.55
CA ASP A 38 -12.50 3.65 -9.39
C ASP A 38 -11.33 4.32 -10.11
N LYS A 39 -10.13 4.28 -9.52
CA LYS A 39 -8.92 4.87 -10.07
C LYS A 39 -7.85 3.80 -10.25
N LEU A 40 -7.24 3.79 -11.44
CA LEU A 40 -6.15 2.88 -11.76
C LEU A 40 -4.91 3.69 -12.12
N LEU A 41 -3.87 3.59 -11.28
CA LEU A 41 -2.56 4.20 -11.53
C LEU A 41 -1.59 3.19 -12.12
N SER A 42 -0.77 3.64 -13.06
CA SER A 42 0.30 2.84 -13.69
C SER A 42 1.65 3.46 -13.40
N TYR A 43 2.44 2.81 -12.54
CA TYR A 43 3.81 3.20 -12.28
C TYR A 43 4.75 2.61 -13.36
N PRO A 44 5.89 3.22 -13.68
CA PRO A 44 6.41 4.50 -13.20
C PRO A 44 5.92 5.72 -14.01
N TYR A 45 4.93 5.53 -14.88
CA TYR A 45 4.41 6.61 -15.75
C TYR A 45 3.68 7.67 -14.96
N GLU A 46 2.82 7.23 -14.04
CA GLU A 46 2.12 8.08 -13.09
C GLU A 46 2.80 8.08 -11.72
N SER A 47 2.60 9.17 -10.96
CA SER A 47 3.17 9.33 -9.64
C SER A 47 2.40 8.54 -8.57
N MET A 48 3.10 8.04 -7.56
CA MET A 48 2.52 7.48 -6.34
C MET A 48 1.88 8.56 -5.43
N ARG A 49 1.99 9.82 -5.79
CA ARG A 49 1.53 10.96 -4.99
C ARG A 49 0.05 10.92 -4.59
N PRO A 50 -0.92 10.53 -5.45
CA PRO A 50 -2.31 10.40 -5.04
C PRO A 50 -2.51 9.38 -3.91
N PHE A 51 -1.81 8.25 -3.94
CA PHE A 51 -1.86 7.26 -2.87
C PHE A 51 -1.29 7.81 -1.56
N LEU A 52 -0.15 8.49 -1.61
CA LEU A 52 0.46 9.10 -0.42
C LEU A 52 -0.46 10.18 0.17
N LYS A 53 -1.08 10.98 -0.68
CA LYS A 53 -2.05 11.99 -0.25
C LYS A 53 -3.30 11.35 0.36
N MET A 54 -3.80 10.26 -0.21
CA MET A 54 -4.91 9.49 0.37
C MET A 54 -4.61 9.02 1.79
N LEU A 55 -3.41 8.48 2.05
CA LEU A 55 -3.01 8.06 3.40
C LEU A 55 -2.93 9.24 4.37
N GLN A 56 -2.41 10.38 3.94
CA GLN A 56 -2.36 11.59 4.75
C GLN A 56 -3.77 12.08 5.08
N GLU A 57 -4.66 12.15 4.09
CA GLU A 57 -6.07 12.49 4.31
C GLU A 57 -6.72 11.53 5.31
N ALA A 58 -6.46 10.22 5.18
CA ALA A 58 -7.02 9.22 6.09
C ALA A 58 -6.52 9.38 7.53
N ALA A 59 -5.27 9.82 7.72
CA ALA A 59 -4.72 10.10 9.03
C ALA A 59 -5.41 11.28 9.73
N GLU A 60 -5.83 12.29 8.98
CA GLU A 60 -6.43 13.53 9.47
C GLU A 60 -7.97 13.48 9.51
N ASP A 61 -8.62 12.70 8.64
CA ASP A 61 -10.08 12.64 8.50
C ASP A 61 -10.72 12.04 9.77
N LYS A 62 -11.54 12.83 10.44
CA LYS A 62 -12.26 12.41 11.66
C LYS A 62 -13.23 11.24 11.44
N ASP A 63 -13.69 11.02 10.22
CA ASP A 63 -14.62 9.95 9.87
C ASP A 63 -13.88 8.61 9.59
N VAL A 64 -12.56 8.63 9.41
CA VAL A 64 -11.75 7.42 9.30
C VAL A 64 -11.60 6.79 10.68
N VAL A 65 -11.99 5.52 10.80
CA VAL A 65 -11.94 4.75 12.04
C VAL A 65 -10.80 3.73 12.06
N SER A 66 -10.44 3.18 10.91
CA SER A 66 -9.34 2.22 10.82
C SER A 66 -8.59 2.29 9.49
N ILE A 67 -7.32 1.91 9.55
CA ILE A 67 -6.45 1.67 8.40
C ILE A 67 -5.77 0.33 8.60
N LYS A 68 -5.91 -0.58 7.64
CA LYS A 68 -5.21 -1.87 7.60
C LYS A 68 -4.35 -1.92 6.35
N MET A 69 -3.10 -2.31 6.49
CA MET A 69 -2.14 -2.27 5.39
C MET A 69 -1.11 -3.37 5.50
N THR A 70 -0.70 -3.90 4.36
CA THR A 70 0.45 -4.81 4.27
C THR A 70 1.70 -4.01 3.93
N LEU A 71 2.82 -4.27 4.60
CA LEU A 71 4.11 -3.63 4.30
C LEU A 71 5.20 -4.69 4.15
N TYR A 72 5.92 -4.61 3.04
CA TYR A 72 7.05 -5.48 2.74
C TYR A 72 8.38 -4.73 2.75
N ARG A 73 8.45 -3.69 1.94
CA ARG A 73 9.60 -2.78 1.85
C ARG A 73 9.11 -1.36 1.74
N VAL A 74 9.61 -0.50 2.60
CA VAL A 74 9.36 0.93 2.56
C VAL A 74 10.67 1.70 2.41
N ALA A 75 10.60 2.90 1.86
CA ALA A 75 11.77 3.77 1.76
C ALA A 75 12.20 4.25 3.16
N LYS A 76 13.49 4.52 3.33
CA LYS A 76 13.94 5.30 4.50
C LYS A 76 13.21 6.64 4.51
N GLN A 77 12.73 7.08 5.68
CA GLN A 77 11.91 8.29 5.84
C GLN A 77 10.64 8.24 4.95
N SER A 78 9.98 7.08 4.91
CA SER A 78 8.77 6.87 4.11
C SER A 78 7.63 7.76 4.59
N LYS A 79 6.95 8.41 3.62
CA LYS A 79 5.69 9.13 3.87
C LYS A 79 4.56 8.20 4.25
N VAL A 80 4.60 6.94 3.80
CA VAL A 80 3.65 5.89 4.21
C VAL A 80 3.72 5.68 5.71
N ILE A 81 4.92 5.44 6.25
CA ILE A 81 5.11 5.25 7.70
C ILE A 81 4.69 6.49 8.49
N ALA A 82 5.07 7.69 8.04
CA ALA A 82 4.68 8.93 8.69
C ALA A 82 3.15 9.10 8.79
N SER A 83 2.43 8.81 7.71
CA SER A 83 0.96 8.90 7.71
C SER A 83 0.31 7.85 8.62
N LEU A 84 0.84 6.63 8.69
CA LEU A 84 0.33 5.58 9.57
C LEU A 84 0.55 5.91 11.05
N ILE A 85 1.72 6.48 11.39
CA ILE A 85 2.02 6.98 12.74
C ILE A 85 1.03 8.08 13.12
N GLU A 86 0.86 9.07 12.26
CA GLU A 86 -0.07 10.18 12.48
C GLU A 86 -1.51 9.68 12.67
N ALA A 87 -1.96 8.70 11.87
CA ALA A 87 -3.27 8.09 12.02
C ALA A 87 -3.46 7.44 13.40
N ALA A 88 -2.47 6.68 13.88
CA ALA A 88 -2.51 6.07 15.20
C ALA A 88 -2.50 7.10 16.32
N GLU A 89 -1.69 8.13 16.23
CA GLU A 89 -1.63 9.24 17.17
C GLU A 89 -2.95 10.04 17.21
N ASN A 90 -3.66 10.12 16.08
CA ASN A 90 -5.01 10.70 15.99
C ASN A 90 -6.12 9.75 16.45
N GLY A 91 -5.78 8.62 17.05
CA GLY A 91 -6.72 7.69 17.68
C GLY A 91 -7.41 6.70 16.73
N LYS A 92 -6.92 6.55 15.50
CA LYS A 92 -7.44 5.55 14.56
C LYS A 92 -6.85 4.18 14.85
N ASP A 93 -7.65 3.13 14.57
CA ASP A 93 -7.18 1.74 14.67
C ASP A 93 -6.32 1.42 13.44
N VAL A 94 -5.02 1.32 13.65
CA VAL A 94 -4.05 1.06 12.59
C VAL A 94 -3.44 -0.32 12.78
N THR A 95 -3.68 -1.21 11.81
CA THR A 95 -3.14 -2.58 11.79
C THR A 95 -2.23 -2.75 10.58
N ILE A 96 -1.00 -3.18 10.83
CA ILE A 96 0.02 -3.37 9.81
C ILE A 96 0.50 -4.81 9.82
N LEU A 97 0.39 -5.46 8.68
CA LEU A 97 1.00 -6.76 8.40
C LEU A 97 2.37 -6.58 7.78
N VAL A 98 3.39 -7.08 8.45
CA VAL A 98 4.79 -6.89 8.05
C VAL A 98 5.41 -8.22 7.66
N GLU A 99 6.11 -8.26 6.53
CA GLU A 99 7.05 -9.34 6.24
C GLU A 99 8.47 -8.95 6.65
N LEU A 100 8.97 -9.55 7.73
CA LEU A 100 10.33 -9.28 8.23
C LEU A 100 11.44 -9.94 7.40
N LYS A 101 11.13 -11.01 6.66
CA LYS A 101 12.14 -11.80 5.91
C LYS A 101 12.48 -11.22 4.52
N ALA A 102 12.34 -9.90 4.34
CA ALA A 102 12.83 -9.25 3.14
C ALA A 102 14.36 -9.31 3.11
N ARG A 103 14.92 -10.13 2.22
CA ARG A 103 16.38 -10.18 2.01
C ARG A 103 16.95 -8.78 1.84
N PHE A 104 18.05 -8.49 2.56
CA PHE A 104 18.85 -7.27 2.46
C PHE A 104 18.28 -5.98 3.10
N ASP A 105 17.17 -6.03 3.87
CA ASP A 105 16.61 -4.82 4.49
C ASP A 105 16.04 -5.04 5.90
N GLU A 106 16.53 -6.07 6.61
CA GLU A 106 16.00 -6.50 7.93
C GLU A 106 16.12 -5.39 8.99
N GLU A 107 17.26 -4.71 9.05
CA GLU A 107 17.49 -3.63 10.04
C GLU A 107 16.52 -2.46 9.83
N ASN A 108 16.31 -2.04 8.57
CA ASN A 108 15.37 -0.98 8.25
C ASN A 108 13.93 -1.39 8.55
N ASN A 109 13.55 -2.64 8.26
CA ASN A 109 12.23 -3.16 8.58
C ASN A 109 11.96 -3.23 10.08
N ILE A 110 12.97 -3.59 10.90
CA ILE A 110 12.86 -3.59 12.36
C ILE A 110 12.70 -2.17 12.89
N GLU A 111 13.43 -1.21 12.35
CA GLU A 111 13.37 0.17 12.80
C GLU A 111 11.99 0.80 12.58
N TRP A 112 11.46 0.76 11.36
CA TRP A 112 10.16 1.36 11.09
C TRP A 112 9.00 0.60 11.73
N SER A 113 9.08 -0.72 11.91
CA SER A 113 8.05 -1.48 12.62
C SER A 113 7.99 -1.10 14.11
N ARG A 114 9.12 -0.85 14.75
CA ARG A 114 9.15 -0.30 16.12
C ARG A 114 8.53 1.08 16.22
N GLN A 115 8.82 1.96 15.26
CA GLN A 115 8.21 3.29 15.23
C GLN A 115 6.68 3.21 15.13
N LEU A 116 6.15 2.27 14.36
CA LEU A 116 4.72 2.02 14.25
C LEU A 116 4.12 1.51 15.57
N GLU A 117 4.77 0.53 16.21
CA GLU A 117 4.34 0.01 17.51
C GLU A 117 4.34 1.10 18.60
N ASP A 118 5.40 1.89 18.67
CA ASP A 118 5.54 2.99 19.63
C ASP A 118 4.45 4.07 19.45
N ALA A 119 3.98 4.27 18.21
CA ALA A 119 2.87 5.18 17.91
C ALA A 119 1.48 4.60 18.26
N GLY A 120 1.39 3.32 18.61
CA GLY A 120 0.16 2.64 18.95
C GLY A 120 -0.46 1.82 17.82
N CYS A 121 0.28 1.61 16.71
CA CYS A 121 -0.16 0.69 15.66
C CYS A 121 -0.06 -0.76 16.14
N ARG A 122 -1.02 -1.58 15.72
CA ARG A 122 -0.94 -3.03 15.86
C ARG A 122 -0.10 -3.59 14.71
N VAL A 123 1.10 -4.07 15.02
CA VAL A 123 2.00 -4.69 14.04
C VAL A 123 1.92 -6.19 14.17
N ILE A 124 1.62 -6.87 13.07
CA ILE A 124 1.51 -8.33 12.98
C ILE A 124 2.60 -8.79 12.02
N TYR A 125 3.42 -9.70 12.49
CA TYR A 125 4.49 -10.30 11.70
C TYR A 125 3.96 -11.55 11.00
N GLY A 126 4.25 -11.65 9.70
CA GLY A 126 3.76 -12.75 8.88
C GLY A 126 4.23 -14.13 9.38
N LEU A 127 3.48 -15.15 9.01
CA LEU A 127 3.69 -16.54 9.39
C LEU A 127 5.03 -17.10 8.92
N ASP A 128 5.64 -17.92 9.75
CA ASP A 128 6.78 -18.74 9.35
C ASP A 128 6.38 -19.69 8.20
N GLY A 129 7.11 -19.58 7.07
CA GLY A 129 6.89 -20.41 5.90
C GLY A 129 5.98 -19.81 4.82
N TYR A 130 5.26 -18.75 5.11
CA TYR A 130 4.43 -18.02 4.14
C TYR A 130 4.97 -16.62 3.88
N LYS A 131 4.99 -16.23 2.60
CA LYS A 131 5.33 -14.85 2.22
C LYS A 131 4.07 -14.04 2.06
N VAL A 132 3.92 -13.00 2.87
CA VAL A 132 2.86 -12.00 2.69
C VAL A 132 3.27 -11.05 1.56
N HIS A 133 3.08 -11.47 0.32
CA HIS A 133 3.45 -10.69 -0.86
C HIS A 133 2.32 -9.77 -1.37
N SER A 134 1.20 -9.74 -0.70
CA SER A 134 0.06 -8.88 -1.04
C SER A 134 0.39 -7.41 -0.79
N LYS A 135 -0.13 -6.53 -1.66
CA LYS A 135 -0.05 -5.08 -1.56
C LYS A 135 -1.47 -4.58 -1.43
N LEU A 136 -1.91 -4.47 -0.20
CA LEU A 136 -3.30 -4.22 0.15
C LEU A 136 -3.38 -3.14 1.22
N CYS A 137 -4.24 -2.16 1.02
CA CYS A 137 -4.58 -1.12 1.98
C CYS A 137 -6.10 -1.01 2.07
N LEU A 138 -6.65 -1.08 3.27
CA LEU A 138 -8.08 -0.94 3.54
C LEU A 138 -8.30 0.20 4.54
N ILE A 139 -9.02 1.24 4.11
CA ILE A 139 -9.43 2.36 4.93
C ILE A 139 -10.93 2.25 5.18
N THR A 140 -11.33 2.28 6.46
CA THR A 140 -12.73 2.26 6.86
C THR A 140 -13.13 3.63 7.39
N ARG A 141 -14.22 4.18 6.85
CA ARG A 141 -14.83 5.45 7.27
C ARG A 141 -16.19 5.17 7.89
N LYS A 142 -16.52 5.91 8.93
CA LYS A 142 -17.85 5.91 9.55
C LYS A 142 -18.35 7.33 9.71
N LYS A 143 -19.33 7.71 8.89
CA LYS A 143 -19.93 9.05 8.90
C LYS A 143 -21.42 8.93 9.15
N LYS A 144 -21.90 9.57 10.20
CA LYS A 144 -23.34 9.58 10.60
C LYS A 144 -23.94 8.15 10.65
N GLY A 145 -23.18 7.20 11.20
CA GLY A 145 -23.59 5.80 11.32
C GLY A 145 -23.45 4.96 10.03
N LYS A 146 -23.15 5.57 8.88
CA LYS A 146 -22.90 4.88 7.62
C LYS A 146 -21.42 4.52 7.48
N VAL A 147 -21.15 3.24 7.22
CA VAL A 147 -19.79 2.74 6.97
C VAL A 147 -19.50 2.76 5.47
N SER A 148 -18.32 3.24 5.10
CA SER A 148 -17.78 3.18 3.76
C SER A 148 -16.32 2.76 3.77
N TYR A 149 -15.82 2.27 2.64
CA TYR A 149 -14.49 1.70 2.52
C TYR A 149 -13.75 2.29 1.32
N ILE A 150 -12.46 2.43 1.47
CA ILE A 150 -11.54 2.64 0.34
C ILE A 150 -10.52 1.51 0.39
N THR A 151 -10.43 0.75 -0.69
CA THR A 151 -9.45 -0.33 -0.84
C THR A 151 -8.47 0.02 -1.94
N GLN A 152 -7.18 -0.09 -1.64
CA GLN A 152 -6.14 -0.02 -2.65
C GLN A 152 -5.48 -1.39 -2.78
N ILE A 153 -5.32 -1.84 -4.02
CA ILE A 153 -4.70 -3.12 -4.38
C ILE A 153 -3.59 -2.80 -5.37
N GLY A 154 -2.39 -3.30 -5.11
CA GLY A 154 -1.23 -3.04 -5.97
C GLY A 154 -0.44 -4.29 -6.32
N THR A 155 0.28 -4.24 -7.44
CA THR A 155 1.26 -5.25 -7.83
C THR A 155 2.64 -4.96 -7.26
N GLY A 156 2.95 -3.69 -6.96
CA GLY A 156 4.22 -3.21 -6.45
C GLY A 156 4.22 -2.86 -4.97
N ASN A 157 5.41 -2.84 -4.38
CA ASN A 157 5.58 -2.47 -2.97
C ASN A 157 5.29 -0.98 -2.73
N TYR A 158 4.89 -0.65 -1.50
CA TYR A 158 4.68 0.73 -1.03
C TYR A 158 6.02 1.43 -0.76
N ASN A 159 6.79 1.62 -1.82
CA ASN A 159 8.11 2.24 -1.75
C ASN A 159 8.24 3.31 -2.83
N GLU A 160 8.37 4.57 -2.40
CA GLU A 160 8.39 5.74 -3.25
C GLU A 160 9.56 5.77 -4.23
N LYS A 161 10.66 5.06 -3.92
CA LYS A 161 11.82 4.95 -4.79
C LYS A 161 11.64 3.87 -5.85
N THR A 162 11.17 2.68 -5.45
CA THR A 162 11.00 1.55 -6.37
C THR A 162 9.83 1.75 -7.32
N SER A 163 8.79 2.50 -6.94
CA SER A 163 7.68 2.84 -7.82
C SER A 163 8.10 3.63 -9.07
N ARG A 164 9.28 4.24 -9.04
CA ARG A 164 9.86 4.97 -10.18
C ARG A 164 10.67 4.08 -11.13
N LEU A 165 10.90 2.83 -10.75
CA LEU A 165 11.82 1.92 -11.47
C LEU A 165 11.09 0.73 -12.09
N TYR A 166 9.97 0.31 -11.50
CA TYR A 166 9.25 -0.90 -11.91
C TYR A 166 7.87 -0.55 -12.44
N THR A 167 7.42 -1.36 -13.40
CA THR A 167 6.05 -1.26 -13.91
C THR A 167 5.11 -1.98 -12.96
N ASP A 168 4.24 -1.22 -12.31
CA ASP A 168 3.27 -1.70 -11.35
C ASP A 168 1.91 -1.01 -11.57
N LEU A 169 0.85 -1.71 -11.19
CA LEU A 169 -0.51 -1.20 -11.22
C LEU A 169 -1.02 -0.99 -9.79
N SER A 170 -1.82 0.04 -9.59
CA SER A 170 -2.47 0.37 -8.33
C SER A 170 -3.93 0.73 -8.57
N LEU A 171 -4.83 -0.15 -8.14
CA LEU A 171 -6.28 0.07 -8.17
C LEU A 171 -6.73 0.66 -6.84
N MET A 172 -7.54 1.71 -6.89
CA MET A 172 -8.21 2.30 -5.74
C MET A 172 -9.71 2.29 -5.99
N THR A 173 -10.47 1.69 -5.09
CA THR A 173 -11.92 1.47 -5.25
C THR A 173 -12.68 1.63 -3.93
N ALA A 174 -13.92 2.10 -4.03
CA ALA A 174 -14.87 2.13 -2.92
C ALA A 174 -15.86 0.96 -2.94
N ASN A 175 -15.64 -0.05 -3.77
CA ASN A 175 -16.49 -1.24 -3.86
C ASN A 175 -16.52 -1.98 -2.53
N VAL A 176 -17.74 -2.21 -2.01
CA VAL A 176 -17.95 -2.82 -0.68
C VAL A 176 -17.56 -4.30 -0.68
N ASP A 177 -17.84 -5.04 -1.73
CA ASP A 177 -17.54 -6.49 -1.80
C ASP A 177 -16.02 -6.72 -1.78
N ILE A 178 -15.27 -5.93 -2.53
CA ILE A 178 -13.79 -5.94 -2.51
C ILE A 178 -13.26 -5.58 -1.12
N ALA A 179 -13.86 -4.61 -0.45
CA ALA A 179 -13.45 -4.20 0.89
C ALA A 179 -13.70 -5.29 1.93
N LEU A 180 -14.81 -6.00 1.85
CA LEU A 180 -15.12 -7.11 2.75
C LEU A 180 -14.16 -8.28 2.56
N GLU A 181 -13.84 -8.63 1.32
CA GLU A 181 -12.82 -9.65 1.03
C GLU A 181 -11.43 -9.21 1.55
N ALA A 182 -11.06 -7.94 1.38
CA ALA A 182 -9.82 -7.41 1.94
C ALA A 182 -9.79 -7.53 3.47
N ALA A 183 -10.90 -7.25 4.16
CA ALA A 183 -11.03 -7.41 5.60
C ALA A 183 -10.86 -8.89 6.03
N GLU A 184 -11.42 -9.83 5.30
CA GLU A 184 -11.27 -11.27 5.53
C GLU A 184 -9.81 -11.71 5.36
N VAL A 185 -9.12 -11.21 4.33
CA VAL A 185 -7.67 -11.47 4.12
C VAL A 185 -6.86 -10.97 5.33
N PHE A 186 -7.10 -9.75 5.80
CA PHE A 186 -6.41 -9.22 6.97
C PHE A 186 -6.71 -10.02 8.24
N GLN A 187 -7.95 -10.45 8.43
CA GLN A 187 -8.34 -11.26 9.59
C GLN A 187 -7.66 -12.63 9.56
N ALA A 188 -7.73 -13.33 8.45
CA ALA A 188 -7.10 -14.65 8.29
C ALA A 188 -5.58 -14.58 8.52
N LEU A 189 -4.90 -13.62 7.89
CA LEU A 189 -3.46 -13.43 8.06
C LEU A 189 -3.08 -13.06 9.51
N SER A 190 -3.94 -12.32 10.22
CA SER A 190 -3.71 -11.96 11.63
C SER A 190 -3.89 -13.13 12.58
N MET A 191 -4.67 -14.13 12.23
CA MET A 191 -4.87 -15.36 13.00
C MET A 191 -3.91 -16.50 12.59
N GLY A 192 -3.11 -16.27 11.57
CA GLY A 192 -2.22 -17.28 11.05
C GLY A 192 -2.91 -18.33 10.18
N GLU A 193 -4.05 -17.98 9.62
CA GLU A 193 -4.87 -18.83 8.77
C GLU A 193 -4.69 -18.50 7.29
N THR A 194 -5.00 -19.46 6.41
CA THR A 194 -5.08 -19.24 4.97
C THR A 194 -6.50 -18.90 4.57
N VAL A 195 -6.65 -17.98 3.62
CA VAL A 195 -7.95 -17.67 3.02
C VAL A 195 -8.27 -18.74 1.98
N GLU A 196 -9.41 -19.40 2.11
CA GLU A 196 -9.75 -20.54 1.25
C GLU A 196 -10.35 -20.11 -0.08
N GLU A 197 -11.26 -19.14 -0.08
CA GLU A 197 -11.93 -18.65 -1.29
C GLU A 197 -12.19 -17.15 -1.25
N THR A 198 -12.06 -16.50 -2.39
CA THR A 198 -12.42 -15.10 -2.62
C THR A 198 -12.97 -14.95 -4.05
N ASP A 199 -13.93 -14.05 -4.25
CA ASP A 199 -14.56 -13.83 -5.56
C ASP A 199 -13.82 -12.79 -6.41
N HIS A 200 -13.19 -11.80 -5.80
CA HIS A 200 -12.57 -10.66 -6.47
C HIS A 200 -11.06 -10.58 -6.25
N LEU A 201 -10.56 -11.08 -5.12
CA LEU A 201 -9.14 -11.06 -4.77
C LEU A 201 -8.49 -12.42 -4.99
N LEU A 202 -7.33 -12.43 -5.63
CA LEU A 202 -6.54 -13.64 -5.81
C LEU A 202 -5.57 -13.82 -4.64
N VAL A 203 -5.77 -14.88 -3.87
CA VAL A 203 -4.95 -15.20 -2.68
C VAL A 203 -4.24 -16.54 -2.89
N ALA A 204 -2.91 -16.52 -2.86
CA ALA A 204 -2.10 -17.74 -2.87
C ALA A 204 -2.10 -18.39 -1.47
N PRO A 205 -2.01 -19.75 -1.36
CA PRO A 205 -1.68 -20.67 -2.44
C PRO A 205 -2.88 -21.17 -3.26
N HIS A 206 -4.11 -20.95 -2.81
CA HIS A 206 -5.29 -21.59 -3.43
C HIS A 206 -5.72 -20.96 -4.75
N LEU A 207 -5.52 -19.65 -4.91
CA LEU A 207 -5.92 -18.88 -6.10
C LEU A 207 -4.71 -18.28 -6.84
N SER A 208 -3.56 -18.91 -6.78
CA SER A 208 -2.36 -18.43 -7.48
C SER A 208 -2.48 -18.61 -8.99
N LEU A 209 -2.29 -17.53 -9.75
CA LEU A 209 -2.16 -17.52 -11.21
C LEU A 209 -0.87 -18.19 -11.70
N ILE A 210 -0.60 -19.42 -11.31
CA ILE A 210 0.57 -20.17 -11.80
C ILE A 210 0.26 -20.94 -13.11
N HIS A 211 -0.83 -20.68 -13.74
CA HIS A 211 -1.16 -21.30 -15.03
C HIS A 211 -1.62 -20.26 -16.05
N ILE A 212 -0.69 -19.48 -16.50
CA ILE A 212 -0.74 -18.88 -17.83
C ILE A 212 0.47 -19.34 -18.61
#